data_7ecd3f9947592457502009fe6191a7f7
#
_entry.id   7ecd3f9947592457502009fe6191a7f7
#
_cell.length_a   1.000
_cell.length_b   1.000
_cell.length_c   1.000
_cell.angle_alpha   90.00
_cell.angle_beta   90.00
_cell.angle_gamma   90.00
#
_symmetry.space_group_name_H-M   'P 1'
#
loop_
_entity.id
_entity.type
_entity.pdbx_description
1 polymer ?
#
loop_
_entity_poly.entity_id
_entity_poly.type
_entity_poly.pdbx_seq_one_letter_code
_entity_poly.pdbx_strand_id
1 'polypeptide(L)'
;MHKILLEHIHMAFGEKEIFSDLNLALSSPGEYAVLGPSGRGKTTLLRLIAGLEKPLSGKVTLPQDVRISFCFQEDRLLPWKTVLENVLLVCPDREIAQHWLELVGLAGEENSYPDTLSGGMKRRVALARALAYDADILLMDEPFRALDEQTHAQMLSLVRKAAKDKLLILVTHDEADADGMQLVRI
;
A
#
# COMPACT_ATOMS: atom_id res chain seq x y z
N MET A 1 6.89 20.49 3.94
CA MET A 1 5.60 19.83 4.16
C MET A 1 4.95 19.65 2.79
N HIS A 2 4.83 18.43 2.34
CA HIS A 2 4.26 18.13 1.03
C HIS A 2 2.77 17.81 1.20
N LYS A 3 1.95 18.17 0.22
CA LYS A 3 0.51 17.90 0.23
C LYS A 3 0.11 17.15 -1.02
N ILE A 4 -0.75 16.15 -0.86
CA ILE A 4 -1.55 15.57 -1.94
C ILE A 4 -2.90 16.26 -1.91
N LEU A 5 -3.36 16.76 -3.05
CA LEU A 5 -4.67 17.38 -3.19
C LEU A 5 -5.47 16.64 -4.26
N LEU A 6 -6.67 16.26 -3.90
CA LEU A 6 -7.70 15.79 -4.82
C LEU A 6 -8.79 16.88 -4.80
N GLU A 7 -9.08 17.47 -5.96
CA GLU A 7 -9.96 18.63 -6.07
C GLU A 7 -11.07 18.31 -7.08
N HIS A 8 -12.31 18.36 -6.63
CA HIS A 8 -13.51 18.13 -7.45
C HIS A 8 -13.47 16.84 -8.27
N ILE A 9 -12.97 15.75 -7.67
CA ILE A 9 -12.80 14.47 -8.36
C ILE A 9 -14.17 13.85 -8.67
N HIS A 10 -14.46 13.70 -9.97
CA HIS A 10 -15.51 12.85 -10.48
C HIS A 10 -14.92 11.58 -11.07
N MET A 11 -15.41 10.43 -10.63
CA MET A 11 -14.95 9.12 -11.08
C MET A 11 -16.11 8.13 -11.20
N ALA A 12 -16.18 7.44 -12.34
CA ALA A 12 -17.17 6.38 -12.58
C ALA A 12 -16.55 5.26 -13.45
N PHE A 13 -17.07 4.06 -13.31
CA PHE A 13 -16.79 2.92 -14.17
C PHE A 13 -18.11 2.47 -14.86
N GLY A 14 -18.23 2.77 -16.15
CA GLY A 14 -19.48 2.63 -16.87
C GLY A 14 -20.58 3.48 -16.23
N GLU A 15 -21.68 2.87 -15.84
CA GLU A 15 -22.81 3.56 -15.17
C GLU A 15 -22.63 3.70 -13.65
N LYS A 16 -21.58 3.05 -13.08
CA LYS A 16 -21.36 3.08 -11.63
C LYS A 16 -20.51 4.28 -11.25
N GLU A 17 -21.15 5.29 -10.67
CA GLU A 17 -20.47 6.41 -10.04
C GLU A 17 -19.74 5.97 -8.77
N ILE A 18 -18.48 6.35 -8.63
CA ILE A 18 -17.62 6.07 -7.48
C ILE A 18 -17.45 7.34 -6.63
N PHE A 19 -17.10 8.44 -7.28
CA PHE A 19 -16.99 9.77 -6.66
C PHE A 19 -17.72 10.80 -7.53
N SER A 20 -18.59 11.60 -6.95
CA SER A 20 -19.30 12.69 -7.64
C SER A 20 -18.55 14.03 -7.53
N ASP A 21 -17.97 14.31 -6.37
CA ASP A 21 -17.19 15.54 -6.08
C ASP A 21 -16.27 15.31 -4.88
N LEU A 22 -15.30 14.38 -5.00
CA LEU A 22 -14.38 14.10 -3.91
C LEU A 22 -13.35 15.23 -3.80
N ASN A 23 -13.28 15.82 -2.61
CA ASN A 23 -12.28 16.81 -2.21
C ASN A 23 -11.51 16.26 -1.02
N LEU A 24 -10.19 16.11 -1.13
CA LEU A 24 -9.35 15.53 -0.09
C LEU A 24 -7.96 16.17 -0.10
N ALA A 25 -7.45 16.50 1.09
CA ALA A 25 -6.09 17.01 1.27
C ALA A 25 -5.35 16.13 2.29
N LEU A 26 -4.21 15.57 1.88
CA LEU A 26 -3.37 14.72 2.72
C LEU A 26 -1.99 15.38 2.86
N SER A 27 -1.49 15.46 4.09
CA SER A 27 -0.21 16.11 4.39
C SER A 27 0.87 15.07 4.69
N SER A 28 2.07 15.27 4.17
CA SER A 28 3.25 14.44 4.46
C SER A 28 4.23 15.24 5.35
N PRO A 29 4.77 14.62 6.42
CA PRO A 29 4.46 13.27 6.90
C PRO A 29 3.04 13.18 7.48
N GLY A 30 2.49 11.97 7.49
CA GLY A 30 1.17 11.70 8.04
C GLY A 30 0.73 10.25 7.86
N GLU A 31 -0.14 9.78 8.74
CA GLU A 31 -0.74 8.46 8.67
C GLU A 31 -2.27 8.61 8.51
N TYR A 32 -2.80 8.04 7.45
CA TYR A 32 -4.23 8.11 7.11
C TYR A 32 -4.80 6.71 6.93
N ALA A 33 -5.91 6.43 7.61
CA ALA A 33 -6.68 5.22 7.39
C ALA A 33 -7.94 5.52 6.57
N VAL A 34 -8.10 4.81 5.46
CA VAL A 34 -9.28 4.92 4.59
C VAL A 34 -10.25 3.82 4.96
N LEU A 35 -11.35 4.20 5.56
CA LEU A 35 -12.42 3.31 6.01
C LEU A 35 -13.68 3.50 5.17
N GLY A 36 -14.43 2.44 5.00
CA GLY A 36 -15.72 2.45 4.31
C GLY A 36 -16.14 1.06 3.85
N PRO A 37 -17.40 0.87 3.46
CA PRO A 37 -17.90 -0.40 2.95
C PRO A 37 -17.14 -0.86 1.69
N SER A 38 -17.21 -2.17 1.40
CA SER A 38 -16.66 -2.70 0.14
C SER A 38 -17.33 -2.06 -1.07
N GLY A 39 -16.54 -1.79 -2.12
CA GLY A 39 -17.03 -1.23 -3.38
C GLY A 39 -17.34 0.28 -3.36
N ARG A 40 -16.97 1.01 -2.30
CA ARG A 40 -17.11 2.47 -2.17
C ARG A 40 -15.96 3.28 -2.77
N GLY A 41 -14.97 2.63 -3.38
CA GLY A 41 -13.91 3.35 -4.09
C GLY A 41 -12.59 3.50 -3.32
N LYS A 42 -12.38 2.78 -2.20
CA LYS A 42 -11.11 2.85 -1.43
C LYS A 42 -9.88 2.54 -2.30
N THR A 43 -9.91 1.42 -3.01
CA THR A 43 -8.87 1.05 -3.99
C THR A 43 -8.76 2.07 -5.12
N THR A 44 -9.88 2.62 -5.59
CA THR A 44 -9.91 3.65 -6.64
C THR A 44 -9.23 4.93 -6.15
N LEU A 45 -9.45 5.33 -4.90
CA LEU A 45 -8.76 6.47 -4.29
C LEU A 45 -7.23 6.27 -4.33
N LEU A 46 -6.75 5.10 -3.89
CA LEU A 46 -5.31 4.80 -3.94
C LEU A 46 -4.77 4.80 -5.37
N ARG A 47 -5.53 4.24 -6.34
CA ARG A 47 -5.12 4.23 -7.76
C ARG A 47 -5.08 5.63 -8.38
N LEU A 48 -6.00 6.52 -8.01
CA LEU A 48 -5.97 7.93 -8.43
C LEU A 48 -4.72 8.63 -7.88
N ILE A 49 -4.38 8.43 -6.61
CA ILE A 49 -3.18 8.99 -5.99
C ILE A 49 -1.92 8.43 -6.65
N ALA A 50 -1.89 7.13 -6.97
CA ALA A 50 -0.77 6.49 -7.64
C ALA A 50 -0.63 6.87 -9.14
N GLY A 51 -1.60 7.61 -9.70
CA GLY A 51 -1.65 7.92 -11.15
C GLY A 51 -1.95 6.70 -12.03
N LEU A 52 -2.44 5.60 -11.45
CA LEU A 52 -2.84 4.38 -12.16
C LEU A 52 -4.23 4.49 -12.78
N GLU A 53 -5.03 5.43 -12.30
CA GLU A 53 -6.34 5.79 -12.84
C GLU A 53 -6.39 7.31 -13.03
N LYS A 54 -7.21 7.75 -13.98
CA LYS A 54 -7.46 9.16 -14.22
C LYS A 54 -8.91 9.48 -13.90
N PRO A 55 -9.20 10.57 -13.16
CA PRO A 55 -10.57 10.98 -12.93
C PRO A 55 -11.24 11.44 -14.24
N LEU A 56 -12.56 11.36 -14.32
CA LEU A 56 -13.34 11.89 -15.44
C LEU A 56 -13.30 13.45 -15.45
N SER A 57 -13.30 14.07 -14.26
CA SER A 57 -13.03 15.49 -14.08
C SER A 57 -12.43 15.73 -12.71
N GLY A 58 -11.94 16.96 -12.48
CA GLY A 58 -11.18 17.32 -11.28
C GLY A 58 -9.68 17.15 -11.47
N LYS A 59 -8.94 17.30 -10.39
CA LYS A 59 -7.48 17.28 -10.44
C LYS A 59 -6.88 16.57 -9.24
N VAL A 60 -5.88 15.71 -9.50
CA VAL A 60 -4.99 15.17 -8.48
C VAL A 60 -3.65 15.89 -8.59
N THR A 61 -3.22 16.51 -7.50
CA THR A 61 -1.95 17.22 -7.41
C THR A 61 -1.04 16.51 -6.41
N LEU A 62 0.14 16.13 -6.88
CA LEU A 62 1.19 15.48 -6.09
C LEU A 62 2.42 16.40 -6.00
N PRO A 63 3.27 16.25 -4.98
CA PRO A 63 4.59 16.86 -4.97
C PRO A 63 5.42 16.43 -6.19
N GLN A 64 6.35 17.28 -6.62
CA GLN A 64 7.28 16.92 -7.68
C GLN A 64 8.25 15.84 -7.20
N ASP A 65 8.66 14.94 -8.10
CA ASP A 65 9.67 13.90 -7.89
C ASP A 65 9.38 12.93 -6.73
N VAL A 66 8.11 12.85 -6.31
CA VAL A 66 7.70 11.95 -5.23
C VAL A 66 7.71 10.49 -5.67
N ARG A 67 8.32 9.63 -4.86
CA ARG A 67 8.32 8.18 -5.06
C ARG A 67 7.14 7.55 -4.33
N ILE A 68 6.36 6.75 -5.03
CA ILE A 68 5.17 6.09 -4.50
C ILE A 68 5.39 4.59 -4.51
N SER A 69 5.22 3.95 -3.37
CA SER A 69 5.10 2.49 -3.26
C SER A 69 3.63 2.10 -3.12
N PHE A 70 3.23 1.04 -3.79
CA PHE A 70 1.86 0.52 -3.74
C PHE A 70 1.86 -0.97 -3.38
N CYS A 71 1.36 -1.31 -2.20
CA CYS A 71 1.00 -2.67 -1.83
C CYS A 71 -0.45 -2.93 -2.23
N PHE A 72 -0.66 -3.64 -3.33
CA PHE A 72 -1.99 -3.94 -3.86
C PHE A 72 -2.73 -4.97 -3.01
N GLN A 73 -4.04 -5.03 -3.14
CA GLN A 73 -4.87 -6.05 -2.49
C GLN A 73 -4.50 -7.47 -2.92
N GLU A 74 -4.17 -7.68 -4.21
CA GLU A 74 -3.53 -8.90 -4.69
C GLU A 74 -2.01 -8.80 -4.52
N ASP A 75 -1.34 -9.92 -4.25
CA ASP A 75 0.10 -9.93 -3.96
C ASP A 75 0.96 -9.58 -5.19
N ARG A 76 0.45 -9.87 -6.41
CA ARG A 76 1.10 -9.55 -7.70
C ARG A 76 2.57 -9.95 -7.74
N LEU A 77 2.87 -11.13 -7.18
CA LEU A 77 4.21 -11.70 -7.29
C LEU A 77 4.41 -12.27 -8.69
N LEU A 78 5.63 -12.16 -9.20
CA LEU A 78 6.02 -12.79 -10.45
C LEU A 78 6.28 -14.28 -10.18
N PRO A 79 5.46 -15.22 -10.72
CA PRO A 79 5.53 -16.63 -10.32
C PRO A 79 6.80 -17.33 -10.81
N TRP A 80 7.48 -16.79 -11.83
CA TRP A 80 8.76 -17.29 -12.38
C TRP A 80 9.99 -16.71 -11.70
N LYS A 81 9.83 -15.87 -10.70
CA LYS A 81 10.90 -15.29 -9.88
C LYS A 81 10.84 -15.81 -8.47
N THR A 82 11.99 -16.00 -7.85
CA THR A 82 12.07 -16.37 -6.44
C THR A 82 11.54 -15.25 -5.54
N VAL A 83 11.37 -15.54 -4.27
CA VAL A 83 10.98 -14.57 -3.23
C VAL A 83 11.95 -13.38 -3.22
N LEU A 84 13.24 -13.63 -3.17
CA LEU A 84 14.25 -12.58 -3.19
C LEU A 84 14.22 -11.78 -4.50
N GLU A 85 14.12 -12.45 -5.64
CA GLU A 85 14.05 -11.78 -6.94
C GLU A 85 12.81 -10.89 -7.08
N ASN A 86 11.68 -11.24 -6.45
CA ASN A 86 10.50 -10.40 -6.40
C ASN A 86 10.75 -9.08 -5.63
N VAL A 87 11.55 -9.09 -4.57
CA VAL A 87 11.94 -7.88 -3.85
C VAL A 87 12.98 -7.08 -4.62
N LEU A 88 13.96 -7.76 -5.24
CA LEU A 88 15.01 -7.13 -6.05
C LEU A 88 14.48 -6.36 -7.27
N LEU A 89 13.23 -6.57 -7.68
CA LEU A 89 12.59 -5.76 -8.74
C LEU A 89 12.54 -4.26 -8.42
N VAL A 90 12.45 -3.93 -7.15
CA VAL A 90 12.28 -2.54 -6.67
C VAL A 90 13.46 -2.05 -5.83
N CYS A 91 14.27 -2.97 -5.32
CA CYS A 91 15.43 -2.70 -4.49
C CYS A 91 16.60 -3.56 -5.01
N PRO A 92 17.50 -3.01 -5.86
CA PRO A 92 18.59 -3.79 -6.45
C PRO A 92 19.67 -4.21 -5.45
N ASP A 93 19.69 -3.62 -4.26
CA ASP A 93 20.59 -4.00 -3.19
C ASP A 93 20.11 -5.30 -2.51
N ARG A 94 20.93 -6.35 -2.64
CA ARG A 94 20.61 -7.69 -2.14
C ARG A 94 20.54 -7.75 -0.61
N GLU A 95 21.41 -7.04 0.08
CA GLU A 95 21.46 -7.04 1.55
C GLU A 95 20.23 -6.36 2.12
N ILE A 96 19.81 -5.24 1.52
CA ILE A 96 18.57 -4.54 1.88
C ILE A 96 17.35 -5.43 1.59
N ALA A 97 17.31 -6.07 0.41
CA ALA A 97 16.19 -6.95 0.05
C ALA A 97 16.08 -8.15 1.01
N GLN A 98 17.19 -8.79 1.38
CA GLN A 98 17.23 -9.87 2.36
C GLN A 98 16.79 -9.40 3.75
N HIS A 99 17.27 -8.24 4.18
CA HIS A 99 16.86 -7.66 5.46
C HIS A 99 15.33 -7.45 5.54
N TRP A 100 14.69 -6.94 4.49
CA TRP A 100 13.24 -6.82 4.47
C TRP A 100 12.52 -8.17 4.53
N LEU A 101 13.07 -9.22 3.89
CA LEU A 101 12.54 -10.58 4.00
C LEU A 101 12.67 -11.13 5.43
N GLU A 102 13.77 -10.86 6.10
CA GLU A 102 13.93 -11.22 7.53
C GLU A 102 12.92 -10.50 8.41
N LEU A 103 12.73 -9.18 8.22
CA LEU A 103 11.80 -8.37 8.99
C LEU A 103 10.34 -8.83 8.86
N VAL A 104 9.94 -9.37 7.69
CA VAL A 104 8.61 -9.94 7.50
C VAL A 104 8.55 -11.45 7.87
N GLY A 105 9.60 -12.00 8.50
CA GLY A 105 9.66 -13.38 8.98
C GLY A 105 9.73 -14.42 7.87
N LEU A 106 10.49 -14.13 6.81
CA LEU A 106 10.72 -15.02 5.66
C LEU A 106 12.21 -15.35 5.45
N ALA A 107 13.01 -15.28 6.52
CA ALA A 107 14.39 -15.77 6.48
C ALA A 107 14.42 -17.25 6.09
N GLY A 108 15.28 -17.61 5.14
CA GLY A 108 15.39 -18.97 4.60
C GLY A 108 14.49 -19.27 3.40
N GLU A 109 13.57 -18.36 3.04
CA GLU A 109 12.65 -18.53 1.90
C GLU A 109 13.11 -17.78 0.63
N GLU A 110 14.31 -17.21 0.63
CA GLU A 110 14.82 -16.33 -0.43
C GLU A 110 14.79 -16.99 -1.82
N ASN A 111 15.04 -18.30 -1.85
CA ASN A 111 15.10 -19.09 -3.09
C ASN A 111 13.78 -19.81 -3.41
N SER A 112 12.78 -19.73 -2.54
CA SER A 112 11.44 -20.31 -2.78
C SER A 112 10.72 -19.55 -3.88
N TYR A 113 9.82 -20.24 -4.60
CA TYR A 113 8.96 -19.63 -5.61
C TYR A 113 7.57 -19.32 -5.04
N PRO A 114 6.86 -18.32 -5.57
CA PRO A 114 5.54 -17.94 -5.05
C PRO A 114 4.52 -19.09 -4.98
N ASP A 115 4.55 -20.05 -5.89
CA ASP A 115 3.63 -21.18 -5.93
C ASP A 115 3.79 -22.15 -4.76
N THR A 116 4.98 -22.21 -4.15
CA THR A 116 5.27 -23.04 -2.98
C THR A 116 4.89 -22.40 -1.65
N LEU A 117 4.56 -21.10 -1.65
CA LEU A 117 4.28 -20.32 -0.46
C LEU A 117 2.79 -20.40 -0.05
N SER A 118 2.53 -20.33 1.27
CA SER A 118 1.18 -20.07 1.78
C SER A 118 0.68 -18.67 1.39
N GLY A 119 -0.64 -18.43 1.48
CA GLY A 119 -1.21 -17.12 1.21
C GLY A 119 -0.62 -16.01 2.09
N GLY A 120 -0.46 -16.27 3.38
CA GLY A 120 0.17 -15.34 4.31
C GLY A 120 1.64 -15.06 4.01
N MET A 121 2.40 -16.07 3.54
CA MET A 121 3.78 -15.86 3.10
C MET A 121 3.84 -14.99 1.84
N LYS A 122 2.99 -15.25 0.83
CA LYS A 122 2.89 -14.40 -0.38
C LYS A 122 2.60 -12.95 -0.01
N ARG A 123 1.65 -12.74 0.91
CA ARG A 123 1.30 -11.42 1.41
C ARG A 123 2.50 -10.71 2.04
N ARG A 124 3.29 -11.41 2.86
CA ARG A 124 4.49 -10.87 3.49
C ARG A 124 5.61 -10.57 2.48
N VAL A 125 5.76 -11.36 1.41
CA VAL A 125 6.68 -11.01 0.29
C VAL A 125 6.22 -9.72 -0.40
N ALA A 126 4.92 -9.56 -0.66
CA ALA A 126 4.39 -8.34 -1.26
C ALA A 126 4.61 -7.10 -0.38
N LEU A 127 4.48 -7.25 0.95
CA LEU A 127 4.82 -6.21 1.93
C LEU A 127 6.33 -5.89 1.91
N ALA A 128 7.19 -6.90 1.98
CA ALA A 128 8.65 -6.69 1.91
C ALA A 128 9.04 -5.93 0.65
N ARG A 129 8.49 -6.32 -0.51
CA ARG A 129 8.72 -5.61 -1.78
C ARG A 129 8.25 -4.16 -1.72
N ALA A 130 7.06 -3.91 -1.16
CA ALA A 130 6.54 -2.54 -1.07
C ALA A 130 7.39 -1.66 -0.14
N LEU A 131 7.90 -2.20 0.96
CA LEU A 131 8.71 -1.47 1.95
C LEU A 131 10.16 -1.28 1.48
N ALA A 132 10.72 -2.24 0.74
CA ALA A 132 12.09 -2.19 0.23
C ALA A 132 12.31 -1.08 -0.82
N TYR A 133 11.25 -0.56 -1.44
CA TYR A 133 11.35 0.52 -2.44
C TYR A 133 11.76 1.87 -1.85
N ASP A 134 11.72 2.05 -0.54
CA ASP A 134 12.04 3.31 0.15
C ASP A 134 11.33 4.54 -0.46
N ALA A 135 10.02 4.44 -0.62
CA ALA A 135 9.18 5.49 -1.17
C ALA A 135 8.90 6.62 -0.16
N ASP A 136 8.49 7.78 -0.66
CA ASP A 136 8.04 8.93 0.13
C ASP A 136 6.56 8.79 0.54
N ILE A 137 5.79 8.04 -0.27
CA ILE A 137 4.38 7.72 -0.04
C ILE A 137 4.19 6.20 -0.10
N LEU A 138 3.57 5.66 0.94
CA LEU A 138 3.20 4.25 1.04
C LEU A 138 1.69 4.13 0.90
N LEU A 139 1.22 3.51 -0.18
CA LEU A 139 -0.18 3.18 -0.44
C LEU A 139 -0.38 1.70 -0.14
N MET A 140 -1.23 1.40 0.84
CA MET A 140 -1.44 0.05 1.35
C MET A 140 -2.92 -0.34 1.21
N ASP A 141 -3.25 -1.25 0.30
CA ASP A 141 -4.61 -1.72 0.04
C ASP A 141 -4.84 -3.07 0.70
N GLU A 142 -5.50 -3.09 1.87
CA GLU A 142 -5.73 -4.26 2.72
C GLU A 142 -4.45 -5.11 2.94
N PRO A 143 -3.34 -4.50 3.39
CA PRO A 143 -2.02 -5.13 3.37
C PRO A 143 -1.90 -6.34 4.32
N PHE A 144 -2.77 -6.47 5.31
CA PHE A 144 -2.71 -7.50 6.33
C PHE A 144 -3.73 -8.63 6.13
N ARG A 145 -4.44 -8.62 5.00
CA ARG A 145 -5.39 -9.66 4.65
C ARG A 145 -4.73 -11.04 4.64
N ALA A 146 -5.45 -12.06 5.14
CA ALA A 146 -5.00 -13.45 5.22
C ALA A 146 -3.79 -13.71 6.15
N LEU A 147 -3.46 -12.77 7.03
CA LEU A 147 -2.53 -12.98 8.12
C LEU A 147 -3.29 -13.40 9.39
N ASP A 148 -2.65 -14.23 10.22
CA ASP A 148 -3.12 -14.49 11.57
C ASP A 148 -2.93 -13.24 12.46
N GLU A 149 -3.62 -13.19 13.59
CA GLU A 149 -3.66 -12.02 14.48
C GLU A 149 -2.26 -11.58 14.96
N GLN A 150 -1.40 -12.52 15.31
CA GLN A 150 -0.05 -12.21 15.77
C GLN A 150 0.81 -11.65 14.65
N THR A 151 0.79 -12.27 13.49
CA THR A 151 1.52 -11.82 12.30
C THR A 151 0.99 -10.46 11.83
N HIS A 152 -0.34 -10.25 11.85
CA HIS A 152 -0.99 -8.98 11.52
C HIS A 152 -0.42 -7.85 12.39
N ALA A 153 -0.47 -8.00 13.72
CA ALA A 153 0.03 -6.98 14.65
C ALA A 153 1.52 -6.65 14.41
N GLN A 154 2.34 -7.68 14.14
CA GLN A 154 3.75 -7.48 13.81
C GLN A 154 3.94 -6.70 12.51
N MET A 155 3.20 -7.04 11.46
CA MET A 155 3.29 -6.36 10.15
C MET A 155 2.78 -4.92 10.20
N LEU A 156 1.68 -4.65 10.94
CA LEU A 156 1.18 -3.29 11.17
C LEU A 156 2.25 -2.44 11.85
N SER A 157 2.86 -2.94 12.92
CA SER A 157 3.95 -2.25 13.62
C SER A 157 5.14 -1.98 12.69
N LEU A 158 5.52 -2.96 11.87
CA LEU A 158 6.61 -2.83 10.90
C LEU A 158 6.31 -1.76 9.84
N VAL A 159 5.09 -1.77 9.27
CA VAL A 159 4.65 -0.78 8.27
C VAL A 159 4.67 0.62 8.85
N ARG A 160 4.12 0.82 10.06
CA ARG A 160 4.13 2.13 10.74
C ARG A 160 5.54 2.62 11.04
N LYS A 161 6.43 1.72 11.48
CA LYS A 161 7.84 2.06 11.70
C LYS A 161 8.54 2.47 10.40
N ALA A 162 8.29 1.77 9.31
CA ALA A 162 8.84 2.09 7.98
C ALA A 162 8.25 3.38 7.38
N ALA A 163 7.02 3.73 7.77
CA ALA A 163 6.32 4.94 7.36
C ALA A 163 6.70 6.19 8.18
N LYS A 164 7.56 6.05 9.20
CA LYS A 164 8.01 7.19 9.99
C LYS A 164 8.59 8.26 9.06
N ASP A 165 8.13 9.49 9.26
CA ASP A 165 8.51 10.67 8.46
C ASP A 165 8.05 10.63 6.97
N LYS A 166 7.19 9.69 6.60
CA LYS A 166 6.60 9.53 5.26
C LYS A 166 5.08 9.78 5.30
N LEU A 167 4.44 9.63 4.15
CA LEU A 167 2.98 9.57 4.07
C LEU A 167 2.54 8.11 3.94
N LEU A 168 1.77 7.63 4.91
CA LEU A 168 1.11 6.34 4.87
C LEU A 168 -0.39 6.54 4.60
N ILE A 169 -0.91 5.85 3.59
CA ILE A 169 -2.35 5.75 3.34
C ILE A 169 -2.72 4.27 3.36
N LEU A 170 -3.42 3.87 4.40
CA LEU A 170 -3.82 2.49 4.68
C LEU A 170 -5.31 2.30 4.43
N VAL A 171 -5.67 1.46 3.49
CA VAL A 171 -7.04 0.93 3.36
C VAL A 171 -7.15 -0.32 4.22
N THR A 172 -8.08 -0.32 5.14
CA THR A 172 -8.38 -1.47 6.01
C THR A 172 -9.88 -1.57 6.29
N HIS A 173 -10.32 -2.75 6.71
CA HIS A 173 -11.65 -2.98 7.25
C HIS A 173 -11.63 -3.09 8.78
N ASP A 174 -10.44 -3.20 9.38
CA ASP A 174 -10.26 -3.27 10.81
C ASP A 174 -10.04 -1.88 11.40
N GLU A 175 -10.94 -1.45 12.28
CA GLU A 175 -10.81 -0.16 12.96
C GLU A 175 -9.59 -0.12 13.92
N ALA A 176 -9.13 -1.28 14.40
CA ALA A 176 -7.93 -1.37 15.22
C ALA A 176 -6.66 -0.98 14.46
N ASP A 177 -6.59 -1.26 13.14
CA ASP A 177 -5.47 -0.82 12.30
C ASP A 177 -5.37 0.70 12.21
N ALA A 178 -6.51 1.39 12.33
CA ALA A 178 -6.63 2.83 12.20
C ALA A 178 -6.32 3.61 13.49
N ASP A 179 -6.03 2.90 14.59
CA ASP A 179 -5.76 3.56 15.88
C ASP A 179 -4.60 4.55 15.77
N GLY A 180 -4.85 5.79 16.21
CA GLY A 180 -3.89 6.90 16.12
C GLY A 180 -3.69 7.49 14.71
N MET A 181 -4.39 7.02 13.67
CA MET A 181 -4.34 7.58 12.31
C MET A 181 -5.45 8.62 12.08
N GLN A 182 -5.24 9.50 11.10
CA GLN A 182 -6.30 10.38 10.62
C GLN A 182 -7.28 9.59 9.74
N LEU A 183 -8.58 9.70 10.05
CA LEU A 183 -9.59 8.91 9.35
C LEU A 183 -10.08 9.62 8.08
N VAL A 184 -10.04 8.91 6.96
CA VAL A 184 -10.69 9.29 5.69
C VAL A 184 -11.86 8.33 5.47
N ARG A 185 -13.07 8.85 5.45
CA ARG A 185 -14.30 8.05 5.21
C ARG A 185 -14.82 8.33 3.80
N ILE A 186 -15.06 7.26 3.02
CA ILE A 186 -15.60 7.30 1.66
C ILE A 186 -16.73 6.26 1.47
#